data_c24501cd3dedf7a425e322676451e7c1
#
_entry.id   c24501cd3dedf7a425e322676451e7c1
#
_cell.length_a   1.000
_cell.length_b   1.000
_cell.length_c   1.000
_cell.angle_alpha   90.00
_cell.angle_beta   90.00
_cell.angle_gamma   90.00
#
_symmetry.space_group_name_H-M   'P 1'
#
loop_
_entity.id
_entity.type
_entity.pdbx_description
1 polymer ?
#
loop_
_entity_poly.entity_id
_entity_poly.type
_entity_poly.pdbx_seq_one_letter_code
_entity_poly.pdbx_strand_id
1 'polypeptide(L)'
;IINTEDKTVAHSVEKVLPKIEILINEILKNLIDGGRLFYIGAGTSGRLGIVDASECPPTFGVEENLVIGLIAGGDKAIRKSKEFAEDNYDLGWEDLKKYEINNKDSVIGIAASGTTPYVVGAIKKCSEQNILTGCITCNSKTPLAKNTKYCLLYTSPIPRDVIQSRL
;
A
#
# COMPACT_ATOMS: atom_id res chain seq x y z
N ILE A 1 -4.07 -19.18 22.17
CA ILE A 1 -3.27 -19.23 20.92
C ILE A 1 -3.46 -17.94 20.14
N ILE A 2 -4.66 -17.59 19.63
CA ILE A 2 -4.87 -16.38 18.80
C ILE A 2 -4.35 -15.12 19.50
N ASN A 3 -4.79 -14.83 20.73
CA ASN A 3 -4.37 -13.65 21.48
C ASN A 3 -2.84 -13.63 21.76
N THR A 4 -2.19 -14.77 21.78
CA THR A 4 -0.73 -14.85 21.95
C THR A 4 -0.03 -14.44 20.66
N GLU A 5 -0.53 -14.87 19.52
CA GLU A 5 -0.04 -14.46 18.19
C GLU A 5 -0.29 -12.97 17.93
N ASP A 6 -1.48 -12.45 18.28
CA ASP A 6 -1.81 -11.04 18.13
C ASP A 6 -0.81 -10.11 18.82
N LYS A 7 -0.29 -10.49 19.97
CA LYS A 7 0.75 -9.74 20.69
C LYS A 7 2.07 -9.64 19.91
N THR A 8 2.37 -10.61 19.05
CA THR A 8 3.60 -10.61 18.24
C THR A 8 3.56 -9.59 17.12
N VAL A 9 2.36 -9.18 16.67
CA VAL A 9 2.17 -8.18 15.60
C VAL A 9 2.77 -6.84 16.01
N ALA A 10 2.44 -6.34 17.20
CA ALA A 10 2.97 -5.08 17.71
C ALA A 10 4.50 -5.08 17.78
N HIS A 11 5.11 -6.16 18.27
CA HIS A 11 6.57 -6.30 18.29
C HIS A 11 7.20 -6.38 16.90
N SER A 12 6.48 -6.95 15.93
CA SER A 12 6.96 -6.99 14.53
C SER A 12 6.95 -5.61 13.90
N VAL A 13 5.95 -4.79 14.18
CA VAL A 13 5.86 -3.39 13.74
C VAL A 13 6.94 -2.54 14.42
N GLU A 14 7.15 -2.72 15.73
CA GLU A 14 8.19 -2.00 16.50
C GLU A 14 9.56 -2.08 15.84
N LYS A 15 9.94 -3.24 15.32
CA LYS A 15 11.23 -3.45 14.64
C LYS A 15 11.40 -2.63 13.36
N VAL A 16 10.32 -2.20 12.75
CA VAL A 16 10.34 -1.42 11.50
C VAL A 16 10.02 0.07 11.71
N LEU A 17 9.74 0.50 12.95
CA LEU A 17 9.46 1.91 13.26
C LEU A 17 10.51 2.89 12.70
N PRO A 18 11.82 2.63 12.77
CA PRO A 18 12.81 3.55 12.18
C PRO A 18 12.64 3.72 10.66
N LYS A 19 12.20 2.67 9.96
CA LYS A 19 11.94 2.75 8.50
C LYS A 19 10.63 3.48 8.22
N ILE A 20 9.63 3.30 9.09
CA ILE A 20 8.34 4.02 9.02
C ILE A 20 8.61 5.52 9.19
N GLU A 21 9.39 5.91 10.18
CA GLU A 21 9.76 7.31 10.42
C GLU A 21 10.43 7.95 9.19
N ILE A 22 11.39 7.26 8.59
CA ILE A 22 12.06 7.75 7.37
C ILE A 22 11.04 7.97 6.24
N LEU A 23 10.16 6.99 6.01
CA LEU A 23 9.14 7.09 4.96
C LEU A 23 8.15 8.22 5.24
N ILE A 24 7.67 8.37 6.48
CA ILE A 24 6.77 9.46 6.88
C ILE A 24 7.42 10.83 6.62
N ASN A 25 8.68 11.00 6.99
CA ASN A 25 9.39 12.26 6.77
C ASN A 25 9.52 12.62 5.27
N GLU A 26 9.68 11.64 4.40
CA GLU A 26 9.72 11.89 2.95
C GLU A 26 8.32 12.21 2.40
N ILE A 27 7.28 11.49 2.85
CA ILE A 27 5.89 11.79 2.48
C ILE A 27 5.53 13.22 2.94
N LEU A 28 5.89 13.60 4.17
CA LEU A 28 5.61 14.92 4.72
C LEU A 28 6.22 16.04 3.86
N LYS A 29 7.45 15.87 3.36
CA LYS A 29 8.07 16.85 2.44
C LYS A 29 7.21 17.03 1.18
N ASN A 30 6.78 15.95 0.59
CA ASN A 30 5.93 15.98 -0.61
C ASN A 30 4.57 16.65 -0.33
N LEU A 31 3.94 16.35 0.81
CA LEU A 31 2.66 16.98 1.20
C LEU A 31 2.82 18.49 1.43
N ILE A 32 3.91 18.94 2.06
CA ILE A 32 4.22 20.38 2.25
C ILE A 32 4.41 21.06 0.89
N ASP A 33 4.99 20.39 -0.09
CA ASP A 33 5.20 20.91 -1.45
C ASP A 33 3.93 20.86 -2.33
N GLY A 34 2.77 20.52 -1.74
CA GLY A 34 1.48 20.48 -2.40
C GLY A 34 1.23 19.17 -3.15
N GLY A 35 1.96 18.11 -2.86
CA GLY A 35 1.69 16.75 -3.33
C GLY A 35 0.64 16.03 -2.48
N ARG A 36 0.32 14.80 -2.86
CA ARG A 36 -0.72 13.95 -2.26
C ARG A 36 -0.14 12.59 -1.87
N LEU A 37 -0.85 11.89 -0.99
CA LEU A 37 -0.55 10.50 -0.64
C LEU A 37 -1.56 9.57 -1.30
N PHE A 38 -1.08 8.57 -2.02
CA PHE A 38 -1.89 7.50 -2.60
C PHE A 38 -1.59 6.17 -1.93
N TYR A 39 -2.64 5.48 -1.49
CA TYR A 39 -2.59 4.05 -1.20
C TYR A 39 -3.09 3.27 -2.40
N ILE A 40 -2.41 2.18 -2.76
CA ILE A 40 -2.84 1.29 -3.83
C ILE A 40 -2.75 -0.16 -3.39
N GLY A 41 -3.85 -0.90 -3.53
CA GLY A 41 -3.93 -2.29 -3.10
C GLY A 41 -5.02 -3.08 -3.81
N ALA A 42 -5.10 -4.37 -3.51
CA ALA A 42 -6.17 -5.24 -3.98
C ALA A 42 -6.84 -5.93 -2.79
N GLY A 43 -8.12 -6.31 -2.95
CA GLY A 43 -8.86 -7.01 -1.91
C GLY A 43 -8.83 -6.29 -0.56
N THR A 44 -8.49 -7.01 0.51
CA THR A 44 -8.41 -6.46 1.87
C THR A 44 -7.36 -5.35 1.99
N SER A 45 -6.20 -5.50 1.36
CA SER A 45 -5.15 -4.49 1.37
C SER A 45 -5.61 -3.16 0.76
N GLY A 46 -6.35 -3.21 -0.36
CA GLY A 46 -6.93 -2.01 -0.96
C GLY A 46 -8.01 -1.37 -0.08
N ARG A 47 -8.85 -2.20 0.59
CA ARG A 47 -9.85 -1.68 1.53
C ARG A 47 -9.23 -0.98 2.71
N LEU A 48 -8.12 -1.48 3.26
CA LEU A 48 -7.41 -0.82 4.35
C LEU A 48 -6.89 0.56 3.94
N GLY A 49 -6.31 0.68 2.74
CA GLY A 49 -5.89 1.98 2.21
C GLY A 49 -7.05 2.97 2.02
N ILE A 50 -8.23 2.49 1.58
CA ILE A 50 -9.43 3.32 1.45
C ILE A 50 -9.96 3.75 2.83
N VAL A 51 -9.98 2.85 3.81
CA VAL A 51 -10.43 3.18 5.18
C VAL A 51 -9.55 4.29 5.75
N ASP A 52 -8.23 4.15 5.70
CA ASP A 52 -7.30 5.18 6.19
C ASP A 52 -7.51 6.52 5.46
N ALA A 53 -7.56 6.51 4.14
CA ALA A 53 -7.79 7.71 3.33
C ALA A 53 -9.11 8.41 3.67
N SER A 54 -10.19 7.65 3.88
CA SER A 54 -11.52 8.19 4.17
C SER A 54 -11.63 8.80 5.57
N GLU A 55 -10.78 8.37 6.51
CA GLU A 55 -10.76 8.88 7.89
C GLU A 55 -9.89 10.15 8.04
N CYS A 56 -9.03 10.46 7.08
CA CYS A 56 -8.16 11.63 7.17
C CYS A 56 -8.94 12.97 7.24
N PRO A 57 -9.95 13.25 6.39
CA PRO A 57 -10.70 14.51 6.46
C PRO A 57 -11.45 14.68 7.78
N PRO A 58 -12.29 13.75 8.26
CA PRO A 58 -13.04 13.95 9.49
C PRO A 58 -12.17 13.97 10.75
N THR A 59 -11.02 13.28 10.73
CA THR A 59 -10.12 13.16 11.88
C THR A 59 -9.15 14.33 12.00
N PHE A 60 -8.60 14.77 10.88
CA PHE A 60 -7.52 15.77 10.83
C PHE A 60 -7.93 17.09 10.17
N GLY A 61 -9.15 17.19 9.63
CA GLY A 61 -9.64 18.40 8.97
C GLY A 61 -8.88 18.75 7.67
N VAL A 62 -8.31 17.74 7.00
CA VAL A 62 -7.60 17.92 5.74
C VAL A 62 -8.55 17.84 4.54
N GLU A 63 -8.11 18.31 3.39
CA GLU A 63 -8.86 18.20 2.13
C GLU A 63 -9.10 16.73 1.73
N GLU A 64 -10.28 16.43 1.17
CA GLU A 64 -10.69 15.07 0.78
C GLU A 64 -9.73 14.39 -0.22
N ASN A 65 -9.01 15.18 -1.02
CA ASN A 65 -8.09 14.67 -2.02
C ASN A 65 -6.62 14.66 -1.58
N LEU A 66 -6.32 14.94 -0.30
CA LEU A 66 -4.95 14.91 0.20
C LEU A 66 -4.43 13.47 0.32
N VAL A 67 -5.28 12.56 0.78
CA VAL A 67 -4.99 11.13 0.90
C VAL A 67 -6.03 10.34 0.11
N ILE A 68 -5.58 9.50 -0.81
CA ILE A 68 -6.44 8.81 -1.78
C ILE A 68 -6.17 7.31 -1.72
N GLY A 69 -7.22 6.52 -1.54
CA GLY A 69 -7.15 5.06 -1.57
C GLY A 69 -7.62 4.50 -2.92
N LEU A 70 -6.80 3.67 -3.56
CA LEU A 70 -7.13 2.96 -4.80
C LEU A 70 -7.18 1.45 -4.58
N ILE A 71 -8.19 0.81 -5.16
CA ILE A 71 -8.40 -0.63 -5.08
C ILE A 71 -8.59 -1.24 -6.45
N ALA A 72 -7.94 -2.38 -6.70
CA ALA A 72 -8.17 -3.14 -7.92
C ALA A 72 -9.65 -3.46 -8.12
N GLY A 73 -10.20 -3.06 -9.28
CA GLY A 73 -11.63 -3.18 -9.60
C GLY A 73 -12.48 -1.99 -9.19
N GLY A 74 -11.88 -0.92 -8.63
CA GLY A 74 -12.53 0.34 -8.30
C GLY A 74 -13.55 0.23 -7.16
N ASP A 75 -14.38 1.24 -6.95
CA ASP A 75 -15.31 1.37 -5.81
C ASP A 75 -16.23 0.16 -5.61
N LYS A 76 -16.61 -0.52 -6.69
CA LYS A 76 -17.41 -1.75 -6.59
C LYS A 76 -16.69 -2.85 -5.82
N ALA A 77 -15.34 -2.88 -5.86
CA ALA A 77 -14.52 -3.86 -5.17
C ALA A 77 -14.41 -3.60 -3.65
N ILE A 78 -14.80 -2.42 -3.17
CA ILE A 78 -14.86 -2.10 -1.75
C ILE A 78 -15.85 -3.04 -1.04
N ARG A 79 -17.02 -3.25 -1.64
CA ARG A 79 -18.13 -4.01 -1.04
C ARG A 79 -18.26 -5.45 -1.56
N LYS A 80 -17.78 -5.72 -2.79
CA LYS A 80 -17.91 -7.05 -3.44
C LYS A 80 -16.56 -7.45 -4.00
N SER A 81 -16.14 -8.69 -3.72
CA SER A 81 -14.94 -9.24 -4.36
C SER A 81 -15.10 -9.21 -5.88
N LYS A 82 -14.07 -8.71 -6.57
CA LYS A 82 -13.96 -8.77 -8.03
C LYS A 82 -12.79 -9.69 -8.36
N GLU A 83 -13.10 -10.84 -8.88
CA GLU A 83 -12.11 -11.80 -9.36
C GLU A 83 -11.35 -11.20 -10.54
N PHE A 84 -10.07 -11.58 -10.68
CA PHE A 84 -9.17 -11.17 -11.77
C PHE A 84 -8.86 -9.67 -11.88
N ALA A 85 -9.43 -8.80 -11.05
CA ALA A 85 -9.16 -7.36 -11.11
C ALA A 85 -7.71 -7.02 -10.69
N GLU A 86 -7.08 -7.88 -9.90
CA GLU A 86 -5.72 -7.71 -9.39
C GLU A 86 -4.63 -8.26 -10.32
N ASP A 87 -5.02 -9.03 -11.37
CA ASP A 87 -4.08 -9.72 -12.26
C ASP A 87 -3.53 -8.82 -13.38
N ASN A 88 -4.15 -7.66 -13.61
CA ASN A 88 -3.74 -6.73 -14.64
C ASN A 88 -2.62 -5.81 -14.15
N TYR A 89 -1.44 -5.95 -14.76
CA TYR A 89 -0.24 -5.24 -14.39
C TYR A 89 -0.26 -3.73 -14.70
N ASP A 90 -1.00 -3.31 -15.73
CA ASP A 90 -1.04 -1.92 -16.18
C ASP A 90 -2.18 -1.13 -15.50
N LEU A 91 -3.23 -1.80 -15.05
CA LEU A 91 -4.45 -1.15 -14.57
C LEU A 91 -4.20 -0.22 -13.37
N GLY A 92 -3.29 -0.60 -12.46
CA GLY A 92 -2.98 0.24 -11.30
C GLY A 92 -2.35 1.58 -11.68
N TRP A 93 -1.51 1.58 -12.70
CA TRP A 93 -0.97 2.81 -13.27
C TRP A 93 -2.04 3.63 -14.01
N GLU A 94 -2.92 2.98 -14.77
CA GLU A 94 -4.04 3.65 -15.42
C GLU A 94 -4.97 4.32 -14.40
N ASP A 95 -5.22 3.69 -13.25
CA ASP A 95 -6.01 4.26 -12.17
C ASP A 95 -5.34 5.49 -11.55
N LEU A 96 -4.03 5.46 -11.31
CA LEU A 96 -3.25 6.61 -10.82
C LEU A 96 -3.27 7.78 -11.82
N LYS A 97 -3.15 7.51 -13.11
CA LYS A 97 -3.20 8.56 -14.16
C LYS A 97 -4.51 9.34 -14.18
N LYS A 98 -5.64 8.76 -13.78
CA LYS A 98 -6.92 9.46 -13.68
C LYS A 98 -6.88 10.63 -12.68
N TYR A 99 -5.95 10.60 -11.75
CA TYR A 99 -5.70 11.64 -10.76
C TYR A 99 -4.58 12.60 -11.16
N GLU A 100 -4.10 12.52 -12.42
CA GLU A 100 -2.99 13.35 -12.92
C GLU A 100 -1.77 13.30 -11.99
N ILE A 101 -1.42 12.08 -11.57
CA ILE A 101 -0.32 11.84 -10.64
C ILE A 101 1.00 12.42 -11.16
N ASN A 102 1.80 13.00 -10.29
CA ASN A 102 3.06 13.65 -10.64
C ASN A 102 4.15 13.42 -9.59
N ASN A 103 5.35 13.95 -9.81
CA ASN A 103 6.54 13.72 -8.98
C ASN A 103 6.50 14.36 -7.59
N LYS A 104 5.49 15.15 -7.27
CA LYS A 104 5.25 15.66 -5.91
C LYS A 104 4.43 14.69 -5.07
N ASP A 105 3.73 13.76 -5.72
CA ASP A 105 2.89 12.78 -5.04
C ASP A 105 3.74 11.65 -4.44
N SER A 106 3.13 10.92 -3.52
CA SER A 106 3.70 9.73 -2.87
C SER A 106 2.75 8.55 -3.04
N VAL A 107 3.26 7.37 -3.37
CA VAL A 107 2.44 6.16 -3.57
C VAL A 107 2.91 5.03 -2.68
N ILE A 108 2.00 4.49 -1.87
CA ILE A 108 2.24 3.35 -0.99
C ILE A 108 1.49 2.12 -1.52
N GLY A 109 2.23 1.14 -1.99
CA GLY A 109 1.69 -0.15 -2.41
C GLY A 109 1.46 -1.07 -1.22
N ILE A 110 0.23 -1.56 -1.06
CA ILE A 110 -0.14 -2.47 0.02
C ILE A 110 -0.45 -3.85 -0.57
N ALA A 111 0.42 -4.81 -0.30
CA ALA A 111 0.23 -6.20 -0.73
C ALA A 111 0.98 -7.16 0.19
N ALA A 112 0.27 -7.94 1.00
CA ALA A 112 0.87 -8.88 1.93
C ALA A 112 1.81 -9.88 1.23
N SER A 113 1.40 -10.42 0.09
CA SER A 113 2.24 -11.31 -0.74
C SER A 113 3.44 -10.58 -1.38
N GLY A 114 3.30 -9.29 -1.68
CA GLY A 114 4.27 -8.50 -2.44
C GLY A 114 4.36 -8.87 -3.92
N THR A 115 3.38 -9.62 -4.45
CA THR A 115 3.39 -10.13 -5.83
C THR A 115 2.19 -9.70 -6.67
N THR A 116 1.17 -9.05 -6.07
CA THR A 116 -0.07 -8.64 -6.74
C THR A 116 0.23 -7.77 -7.97
N PRO A 117 -0.09 -8.21 -9.20
CA PRO A 117 0.30 -7.54 -10.44
C PRO A 117 -0.14 -6.08 -10.51
N TYR A 118 -1.40 -5.80 -10.17
CA TYR A 118 -1.98 -4.45 -10.10
C TYR A 118 -1.12 -3.47 -9.28
N VAL A 119 -0.64 -3.91 -8.10
CA VAL A 119 0.17 -3.09 -7.20
C VAL A 119 1.61 -2.98 -7.70
N VAL A 120 2.20 -4.11 -8.10
CA VAL A 120 3.59 -4.16 -8.58
C VAL A 120 3.76 -3.30 -9.82
N GLY A 121 2.82 -3.38 -10.77
CA GLY A 121 2.86 -2.59 -12.00
C GLY A 121 2.77 -1.09 -11.74
N ALA A 122 1.83 -0.66 -10.90
CA ALA A 122 1.69 0.73 -10.51
C ALA A 122 2.96 1.29 -9.85
N ILE A 123 3.49 0.58 -8.85
CA ILE A 123 4.70 1.00 -8.12
C ILE A 123 5.92 1.08 -9.04
N LYS A 124 6.09 0.10 -9.94
CA LYS A 124 7.18 0.13 -10.93
C LYS A 124 7.09 1.38 -11.80
N LYS A 125 5.90 1.70 -12.33
CA LYS A 125 5.69 2.90 -13.16
C LYS A 125 5.92 4.19 -12.38
N CYS A 126 5.47 4.29 -11.13
CA CYS A 126 5.75 5.43 -10.26
C CYS A 126 7.26 5.62 -10.06
N SER A 127 7.99 4.53 -9.80
CA SER A 127 9.45 4.58 -9.63
C SER A 127 10.17 5.04 -10.91
N GLU A 128 9.74 4.57 -12.08
CA GLU A 128 10.26 5.00 -13.39
C GLU A 128 10.02 6.50 -13.66
N GLN A 129 8.96 7.08 -13.06
CA GLN A 129 8.58 8.50 -13.19
C GLN A 129 9.14 9.39 -12.05
N ASN A 130 10.03 8.85 -11.19
CA ASN A 130 10.59 9.54 -10.03
C ASN A 130 9.53 9.99 -9.02
N ILE A 131 8.40 9.32 -8.94
CA ILE A 131 7.41 9.51 -7.89
C ILE A 131 7.87 8.75 -6.64
N LEU A 132 7.71 9.33 -5.46
CA LEU A 132 8.07 8.68 -4.20
C LEU A 132 7.26 7.40 -4.01
N THR A 133 7.95 6.27 -3.83
CA THR A 133 7.31 4.96 -3.63
C THR A 133 7.65 4.35 -2.29
N GLY A 134 6.63 3.82 -1.62
CA GLY A 134 6.77 2.94 -0.47
C GLY A 134 5.95 1.67 -0.64
N CYS A 135 6.22 0.64 0.15
CA CYS A 135 5.35 -0.52 0.22
C CYS A 135 5.21 -1.09 1.63
N ILE A 136 4.06 -1.72 1.85
CA ILE A 136 3.79 -2.55 3.02
C ILE A 136 3.59 -3.98 2.53
N THR A 137 4.46 -4.89 2.98
CA THR A 137 4.42 -6.31 2.58
C THR A 137 4.84 -7.21 3.72
N CYS A 138 4.37 -8.47 3.72
CA CYS A 138 4.74 -9.48 4.71
C CYS A 138 5.82 -10.43 4.21
N ASN A 139 6.25 -10.32 2.95
CA ASN A 139 7.24 -11.20 2.33
C ASN A 139 8.45 -10.42 1.82
N SER A 140 9.64 -10.94 2.11
CA SER A 140 10.91 -10.39 1.63
C SER A 140 11.17 -10.80 0.16
N LYS A 141 12.07 -10.06 -0.50
CA LYS A 141 12.57 -10.37 -1.87
C LYS A 141 11.49 -10.45 -2.95
N THR A 142 10.34 -9.81 -2.71
CA THR A 142 9.22 -9.79 -3.64
C THR A 142 9.42 -8.78 -4.78
N PRO A 143 8.69 -8.90 -5.90
CA PRO A 143 8.68 -7.89 -6.95
C PRO A 143 8.31 -6.50 -6.44
N LEU A 144 7.35 -6.39 -5.51
CA LEU A 144 6.95 -5.12 -4.92
C LEU A 144 8.10 -4.48 -4.13
N ALA A 145 8.76 -5.24 -3.25
CA ALA A 145 9.89 -4.76 -2.46
C ALA A 145 11.09 -4.31 -3.31
N LYS A 146 11.30 -4.95 -4.47
CA LYS A 146 12.39 -4.60 -5.40
C LYS A 146 12.14 -3.32 -6.19
N ASN A 147 10.87 -2.96 -6.40
CA ASN A 147 10.48 -1.80 -7.20
C ASN A 147 10.14 -0.56 -6.35
N THR A 148 10.23 -0.64 -5.02
CA THR A 148 9.98 0.47 -4.09
C THR A 148 11.26 1.07 -3.54
N LYS A 149 11.25 2.38 -3.33
CA LYS A 149 12.33 3.08 -2.62
C LYS A 149 12.33 2.75 -1.13
N TYR A 150 11.15 2.65 -0.52
CA TYR A 150 10.98 2.36 0.91
C TYR A 150 10.11 1.12 1.10
N CYS A 151 10.67 0.07 1.67
CA CYS A 151 9.96 -1.17 1.94
C CYS A 151 9.76 -1.38 3.44
N LEU A 152 8.51 -1.34 3.87
CA LEU A 152 8.08 -1.71 5.21
C LEU A 152 7.75 -3.21 5.21
N LEU A 153 8.73 -3.99 5.61
CA LEU A 153 8.60 -5.43 5.72
C LEU A 153 8.39 -5.80 7.18
N TYR A 154 7.21 -6.28 7.52
CA TYR A 154 7.00 -6.94 8.80
C TYR A 154 6.35 -8.31 8.59
N THR A 155 6.89 -9.30 9.24
CA THR A 155 6.37 -10.67 9.24
C THR A 155 5.92 -11.01 10.65
N SER A 156 4.63 -11.25 10.79
CA SER A 156 4.07 -12.01 11.90
C SER A 156 3.58 -13.33 11.33
N PRO A 157 3.78 -14.46 11.96
CA PRO A 157 3.26 -15.74 11.49
C PRO A 157 1.73 -15.69 11.55
N ILE A 158 1.10 -15.22 10.46
CA ILE A 158 -0.34 -15.27 10.33
C ILE A 158 -0.71 -16.69 9.90
N PRO A 159 -1.73 -17.33 10.51
CA PRO A 159 -2.14 -18.69 10.17
C PRO A 159 -2.37 -18.94 8.67
N ARG A 160 -2.70 -17.92 7.91
CA ARG A 160 -2.89 -17.98 6.46
C ARG A 160 -1.59 -18.27 5.70
N ASP A 161 -0.45 -17.75 6.17
CA ASP A 161 0.84 -17.98 5.52
C ASP A 161 1.36 -19.40 5.78
N VAL A 162 0.98 -20.00 6.91
CA VAL A 162 1.32 -21.38 7.24
C VAL A 162 0.51 -22.40 6.42
N ILE A 163 -0.70 -22.05 6.01
CA ILE A 163 -1.57 -22.94 5.21
C ILE A 163 -1.11 -23.01 3.76
N GLN A 164 -0.67 -21.90 3.17
CA GLN A 164 -0.16 -21.88 1.80
C GLN A 164 1.17 -22.62 1.60
N SER A 165 1.94 -22.84 2.66
CA SER A 165 3.20 -23.59 2.58
C SER A 165 3.02 -25.11 2.71
N ARG A 166 1.79 -25.61 2.87
CA ARG A 166 1.47 -27.04 3.05
C ARG A 166 0.59 -27.64 1.95
N LEU A 167 0.27 -26.87 0.91
CA LEU A 167 -0.36 -27.32 -0.33
C LEU A 167 0.60 -27.22 -1.50
#